data_bb1996906157d51d97e10c6d9e4e53f1
#
_entry.id   bb1996906157d51d97e10c6d9e4e53f1
#
_cell.length_a   1.000
_cell.length_b   1.000
_cell.length_c   1.000
_cell.angle_alpha   90.00
_cell.angle_beta   90.00
_cell.angle_gamma   90.00
#
_symmetry.space_group_name_H-M   'P 1'
#
loop_
_entity.id
_entity.type
_entity.pdbx_description
1 polymer ?
#
loop_
_entity_poly.entity_id
_entity_poly.type
_entity_poly.pdbx_seq_one_letter_code
_entity_poly.pdbx_strand_id
1 'polypeptide(L)'
;MTWMPTCRATGLLPSVHCDQIDTTLLSKSVLRSGTCHYHKTISTESKGEWQVNNSCYSGEIVTKSILKLSPKEALYYLPSQPDIVVEMPWHPDCIDMSTAGSMEIVYPNSSERIYIPRDLNAQRQKIIAEVAHIDKDSKVHWYLDDQYQGKTESFHSIEIDLPAGDYTLFCVDESGEESAVSFEVISE
;
A
#
# COMPACT_ATOMS: atom_id res chain seq x y z
N MET A 1 14.51 -5.95 -31.17
CA MET A 1 13.15 -5.97 -30.61
C MET A 1 12.54 -7.33 -30.94
N THR A 2 11.77 -7.89 -30.01
CA THR A 2 11.13 -9.21 -30.16
C THR A 2 9.72 -9.14 -29.57
N TRP A 3 8.76 -9.77 -30.23
CA TRP A 3 7.42 -9.94 -29.68
C TRP A 3 7.46 -10.91 -28.51
N MET A 4 6.95 -10.48 -27.36
CA MET A 4 6.99 -11.25 -26.12
C MET A 4 5.67 -11.12 -25.37
N PRO A 5 5.25 -12.18 -24.66
CA PRO A 5 4.11 -12.09 -23.77
C PRO A 5 4.45 -11.18 -22.58
N THR A 6 3.50 -10.33 -22.21
CA THR A 6 3.57 -9.45 -21.05
C THR A 6 2.29 -9.52 -20.25
N CYS A 7 2.40 -9.41 -18.95
CA CYS A 7 1.26 -9.21 -18.08
C CYS A 7 0.61 -7.86 -18.40
N ARG A 8 -0.69 -7.86 -18.70
CA ARG A 8 -1.42 -6.64 -19.10
C ARG A 8 -1.35 -5.55 -18.04
N ALA A 9 -1.50 -5.91 -16.76
CA ALA A 9 -1.52 -4.95 -15.67
C ALA A 9 -0.15 -4.33 -15.38
N THR A 10 0.95 -5.12 -15.45
CA THR A 10 2.26 -4.69 -14.95
C THR A 10 3.29 -4.45 -16.06
N GLY A 11 3.06 -4.94 -17.28
CA GLY A 11 4.03 -4.92 -18.37
C GLY A 11 5.23 -5.87 -18.18
N LEU A 12 5.34 -6.57 -17.06
CA LEU A 12 6.39 -7.55 -16.79
C LEU A 12 6.16 -8.86 -17.56
N LEU A 13 7.16 -9.74 -17.60
CA LEU A 13 6.94 -11.10 -18.11
C LEU A 13 5.85 -11.80 -17.29
N PRO A 14 4.91 -12.52 -17.92
CA PRO A 14 3.78 -13.09 -17.20
C PRO A 14 4.22 -14.21 -16.26
N SER A 15 3.59 -14.31 -15.10
CA SER A 15 3.67 -15.46 -14.20
C SER A 15 2.48 -16.40 -14.43
N VAL A 16 2.49 -17.55 -13.77
CA VAL A 16 1.38 -18.51 -13.77
C VAL A 16 0.10 -17.95 -13.13
N HIS A 17 0.23 -16.86 -12.40
CA HIS A 17 -0.89 -16.20 -11.69
C HIS A 17 -1.52 -15.07 -12.54
N CYS A 18 -0.91 -14.67 -13.68
CA CYS A 18 -1.44 -13.63 -14.53
C CYS A 18 -2.62 -14.19 -15.36
N ASP A 19 -3.77 -13.57 -15.21
CA ASP A 19 -5.00 -13.93 -15.92
C ASP A 19 -5.11 -13.26 -17.30
N GLN A 20 -4.50 -12.09 -17.48
CA GLN A 20 -4.52 -11.33 -18.73
C GLN A 20 -3.09 -11.11 -19.25
N ILE A 21 -2.86 -11.63 -20.44
CA ILE A 21 -1.54 -11.59 -21.10
C ILE A 21 -1.70 -10.92 -22.46
N ASP A 22 -0.90 -9.88 -22.70
CA ASP A 22 -0.76 -9.21 -23.98
C ASP A 22 0.54 -9.62 -24.67
N THR A 23 0.64 -9.38 -25.98
CA THR A 23 1.90 -9.56 -26.71
C THR A 23 2.43 -8.20 -27.12
N THR A 24 3.63 -7.85 -26.65
CA THR A 24 4.23 -6.53 -26.82
C THR A 24 5.61 -6.63 -27.48
N LEU A 25 5.92 -5.67 -28.35
CA LEU A 25 7.24 -5.59 -29.00
C LEU A 25 8.25 -4.96 -28.03
N LEU A 26 9.13 -5.77 -27.46
CA LEU A 26 10.06 -5.35 -26.42
C LEU A 26 11.52 -5.45 -26.84
N SER A 27 12.37 -4.67 -26.18
CA SER A 27 13.82 -4.84 -26.22
C SER A 27 14.24 -6.08 -25.44
N LYS A 28 15.33 -6.75 -25.86
CA LYS A 28 15.90 -7.88 -25.10
C LYS A 28 16.32 -7.52 -23.68
N SER A 29 16.53 -6.24 -23.38
CA SER A 29 16.85 -5.77 -22.03
C SER A 29 15.71 -6.01 -21.03
N VAL A 30 14.45 -6.07 -21.49
CA VAL A 30 13.28 -6.32 -20.65
C VAL A 30 13.27 -7.74 -20.05
N LEU A 31 13.98 -8.68 -20.65
CA LEU A 31 14.19 -10.01 -20.06
C LEU A 31 14.85 -9.96 -18.66
N ARG A 32 15.50 -8.85 -18.33
CA ARG A 32 16.11 -8.61 -17.02
C ARG A 32 15.14 -8.05 -15.99
N SER A 33 13.96 -7.60 -16.42
CA SER A 33 12.95 -7.00 -15.53
C SER A 33 12.23 -8.02 -14.63
N GLY A 34 12.46 -9.31 -14.87
CA GLY A 34 11.86 -10.37 -14.07
C GLY A 34 10.43 -10.73 -14.46
N THR A 35 9.92 -11.74 -13.80
CA THR A 35 8.55 -12.23 -13.95
C THR A 35 7.60 -11.46 -13.04
N CYS A 36 6.36 -11.28 -13.45
CA CYS A 36 5.34 -10.61 -12.65
C CYS A 36 5.16 -11.32 -11.30
N HIS A 37 5.45 -10.62 -10.23
CA HIS A 37 5.31 -11.08 -8.84
C HIS A 37 4.11 -10.46 -8.12
N TYR A 38 3.42 -9.54 -8.78
CA TYR A 38 2.27 -8.83 -8.23
C TYR A 38 0.99 -9.67 -8.25
N HIS A 39 0.78 -10.48 -9.30
CA HIS A 39 -0.39 -11.34 -9.34
C HIS A 39 -0.27 -12.50 -8.35
N LYS A 40 -1.34 -12.70 -7.58
CA LYS A 40 -1.51 -13.81 -6.64
C LYS A 40 -2.84 -14.49 -6.90
N THR A 41 -2.87 -15.80 -6.73
CA THR A 41 -4.11 -16.57 -6.77
C THR A 41 -4.67 -16.66 -5.36
N ILE A 42 -5.91 -16.24 -5.17
CA ILE A 42 -6.66 -16.37 -3.92
C ILE A 42 -7.84 -17.31 -4.11
N SER A 43 -8.32 -17.86 -3.01
CA SER A 43 -9.55 -18.67 -2.97
C SER A 43 -10.73 -17.77 -2.61
N THR A 44 -11.80 -17.84 -3.40
CA THR A 44 -13.03 -17.09 -3.17
C THR A 44 -14.22 -18.04 -3.11
N GLU A 45 -15.31 -17.61 -2.50
CA GLU A 45 -16.61 -18.29 -2.67
C GLU A 45 -17.09 -18.19 -4.13
N SER A 46 -18.10 -18.97 -4.50
CA SER A 46 -18.55 -19.11 -5.89
C SER A 46 -18.97 -17.81 -6.58
N LYS A 47 -19.43 -16.80 -5.84
CA LYS A 47 -19.76 -15.47 -6.39
C LYS A 47 -18.53 -14.59 -6.62
N GLY A 48 -17.42 -14.89 -5.96
CA GLY A 48 -16.17 -14.14 -6.05
C GLY A 48 -16.19 -12.77 -5.37
N GLU A 49 -17.02 -12.60 -4.33
CA GLU A 49 -17.15 -11.38 -3.53
C GLU A 49 -16.30 -11.43 -2.25
N TRP A 50 -16.07 -12.65 -1.72
CA TRP A 50 -15.38 -12.88 -0.45
C TRP A 50 -14.21 -13.84 -0.60
N GLN A 51 -13.11 -13.52 0.05
CA GLN A 51 -11.99 -14.46 0.21
C GLN A 51 -12.35 -15.51 1.26
N VAL A 52 -12.05 -16.77 0.96
CA VAL A 52 -12.34 -17.92 1.84
C VAL A 52 -11.17 -18.90 1.86
N ASN A 53 -11.17 -19.79 2.83
CA ASN A 53 -10.31 -20.96 2.83
C ASN A 53 -11.06 -22.22 3.32
N ASN A 54 -10.44 -23.39 3.15
CA ASN A 54 -11.05 -24.67 3.50
C ASN A 54 -11.26 -24.87 5.02
N SER A 55 -10.66 -24.04 5.87
CA SER A 55 -10.80 -24.17 7.33
C SER A 55 -12.05 -23.47 7.87
N CYS A 56 -12.54 -22.45 7.16
CA CYS A 56 -13.62 -21.58 7.63
C CYS A 56 -14.86 -21.58 6.71
N TYR A 57 -14.74 -22.13 5.49
CA TYR A 57 -15.84 -22.14 4.52
C TYR A 57 -16.06 -23.53 3.95
N SER A 58 -17.30 -24.00 3.98
CA SER A 58 -17.69 -25.35 3.51
C SER A 58 -18.40 -25.36 2.15
N GLY A 59 -18.61 -24.21 1.54
CA GLY A 59 -19.23 -24.09 0.20
C GLY A 59 -18.25 -24.33 -0.93
N GLU A 60 -18.70 -24.10 -2.16
CA GLU A 60 -17.87 -24.18 -3.35
C GLU A 60 -16.80 -23.10 -3.37
N ILE A 61 -15.54 -23.48 -3.54
CA ILE A 61 -14.38 -22.58 -3.58
C ILE A 61 -13.86 -22.50 -5.00
N VAL A 62 -13.71 -21.28 -5.50
CA VAL A 62 -13.12 -20.97 -6.82
C VAL A 62 -11.82 -20.19 -6.61
N THR A 63 -10.91 -20.30 -7.55
CA THR A 63 -9.66 -19.53 -7.54
C THR A 63 -9.78 -18.30 -8.42
N LYS A 64 -9.29 -17.16 -7.94
CA LYS A 64 -9.27 -15.88 -8.65
C LYS A 64 -7.87 -15.27 -8.61
N SER A 65 -7.43 -14.69 -9.71
CA SER A 65 -6.22 -13.88 -9.72
C SER A 65 -6.52 -12.45 -9.24
N ILE A 66 -5.70 -11.93 -8.36
CA ILE A 66 -5.74 -10.53 -7.94
C ILE A 66 -4.37 -9.90 -8.08
N LEU A 67 -4.34 -8.57 -8.21
CA LEU A 67 -3.10 -7.80 -8.19
C LEU A 67 -2.77 -7.40 -6.75
N LYS A 68 -1.81 -8.09 -6.12
CA LYS A 68 -1.39 -7.76 -4.75
C LYS A 68 -0.35 -6.65 -4.80
N LEU A 69 -0.76 -5.46 -4.41
CA LEU A 69 0.07 -4.26 -4.28
C LEU A 69 0.30 -3.96 -2.80
N SER A 70 1.42 -3.35 -2.47
CA SER A 70 1.58 -2.70 -1.16
C SER A 70 0.65 -1.46 -1.08
N PRO A 71 0.31 -0.97 0.12
CA PRO A 71 -0.51 0.24 0.28
C PRO A 71 0.06 1.44 -0.49
N LYS A 72 1.38 1.61 -0.44
CA LYS A 72 2.11 2.66 -1.16
C LYS A 72 1.97 2.55 -2.68
N GLU A 73 2.12 1.33 -3.22
CA GLU A 73 1.93 1.08 -4.65
C GLU A 73 0.47 1.28 -5.07
N ALA A 74 -0.49 0.82 -4.25
CA ALA A 74 -1.91 0.98 -4.49
C ALA A 74 -2.32 2.46 -4.54
N LEU A 75 -1.79 3.30 -3.65
CA LEU A 75 -2.03 4.73 -3.60
C LEU A 75 -1.76 5.42 -4.95
N TYR A 76 -0.66 5.05 -5.62
CA TYR A 76 -0.27 5.66 -6.90
C TYR A 76 -0.86 4.95 -8.13
N TYR A 77 -1.13 3.66 -8.04
CA TYR A 77 -1.58 2.86 -9.18
C TYR A 77 -3.10 2.92 -9.40
N LEU A 78 -3.90 2.79 -8.34
CA LEU A 78 -5.36 2.70 -8.44
C LEU A 78 -6.05 3.93 -9.05
N PRO A 79 -5.58 5.18 -8.87
CA PRO A 79 -6.20 6.31 -9.54
C PRO A 79 -6.23 6.20 -11.06
N SER A 80 -5.26 5.49 -11.65
CA SER A 80 -5.19 5.24 -13.10
C SER A 80 -5.90 3.96 -13.56
N GLN A 81 -6.23 3.07 -12.64
CA GLN A 81 -6.82 1.74 -12.92
C GLN A 81 -7.88 1.37 -11.86
N PRO A 82 -9.01 2.10 -11.80
CA PRO A 82 -9.98 1.97 -10.70
C PRO A 82 -10.71 0.62 -10.66
N ASP A 83 -10.74 -0.11 -11.79
CA ASP A 83 -11.44 -1.40 -11.90
C ASP A 83 -10.62 -2.60 -11.41
N ILE A 84 -9.36 -2.37 -11.01
CA ILE A 84 -8.48 -3.45 -10.55
C ILE A 84 -8.75 -3.76 -9.08
N VAL A 85 -9.02 -5.03 -8.81
CA VAL A 85 -9.16 -5.55 -7.44
C VAL A 85 -7.77 -5.87 -6.90
N VAL A 86 -7.34 -5.13 -5.89
CA VAL A 86 -6.05 -5.34 -5.20
C VAL A 86 -6.21 -6.07 -3.88
N GLU A 87 -7.40 -6.00 -3.28
CA GLU A 87 -7.75 -6.68 -2.04
C GLU A 87 -9.20 -7.13 -2.10
N MET A 88 -9.49 -8.21 -1.39
CA MET A 88 -10.83 -8.77 -1.30
C MET A 88 -11.12 -9.08 0.17
N PRO A 89 -12.28 -8.64 0.69
CA PRO A 89 -12.62 -8.87 2.08
C PRO A 89 -12.75 -10.36 2.38
N TRP A 90 -12.43 -10.75 3.59
CA TRP A 90 -12.64 -12.10 4.08
C TRP A 90 -14.12 -12.35 4.37
N HIS A 91 -14.57 -13.58 4.08
CA HIS A 91 -15.92 -14.01 4.47
C HIS A 91 -16.12 -13.89 5.99
N PRO A 92 -17.30 -13.47 6.48
CA PRO A 92 -17.53 -13.30 7.92
C PRO A 92 -17.18 -14.51 8.79
N ASP A 93 -17.31 -15.71 8.26
CA ASP A 93 -16.91 -16.94 8.96
C ASP A 93 -15.39 -17.17 8.98
N CYS A 94 -14.61 -16.31 8.31
CA CYS A 94 -13.15 -16.40 8.15
C CYS A 94 -12.40 -15.20 8.77
N ILE A 95 -13.01 -14.47 9.68
CA ILE A 95 -12.55 -13.16 10.19
C ILE A 95 -11.16 -13.17 10.84
N ASP A 96 -10.71 -14.28 11.42
CA ASP A 96 -9.41 -14.37 12.11
C ASP A 96 -8.18 -14.40 11.17
N MET A 97 -8.38 -14.26 9.88
CA MET A 97 -7.32 -14.28 8.86
C MET A 97 -6.93 -12.89 8.35
N SER A 98 -7.20 -11.84 9.14
CA SER A 98 -7.04 -10.46 8.72
C SER A 98 -5.59 -10.07 8.43
N THR A 99 -5.49 -9.39 7.48
CA THR A 99 -4.59 -8.59 6.66
C THR A 99 -3.61 -7.72 7.45
N ALA A 100 -2.46 -8.27 7.80
CA ALA A 100 -1.29 -7.44 8.03
C ALA A 100 -0.86 -6.82 6.69
N GLY A 101 -0.68 -5.49 6.64
CA GLY A 101 -0.15 -4.77 5.50
C GLY A 101 -1.19 -3.97 4.71
N SER A 102 -2.31 -3.55 5.32
CA SER A 102 -3.27 -2.62 4.70
C SER A 102 -2.85 -1.16 4.78
N MET A 103 -1.88 -0.82 5.65
CA MET A 103 -1.40 0.53 5.90
C MET A 103 0.12 0.64 5.84
N GLU A 104 0.64 1.72 5.23
CA GLU A 104 2.07 2.00 5.12
C GLU A 104 2.35 3.50 5.17
N ILE A 105 3.31 3.94 6.01
CA ILE A 105 3.76 5.33 6.02
C ILE A 105 4.54 5.61 4.73
N VAL A 106 4.05 6.58 3.94
CA VAL A 106 4.66 7.03 2.68
C VAL A 106 5.79 8.00 2.96
N TYR A 107 5.54 8.95 3.86
CA TYR A 107 6.50 9.98 4.27
C TYR A 107 6.25 10.39 5.72
N PRO A 108 7.33 10.59 6.52
CA PRO A 108 8.74 10.37 6.19
C PRO A 108 9.11 8.89 6.03
N ASN A 109 10.26 8.63 5.36
CA ASN A 109 10.78 7.27 5.28
C ASN A 109 11.59 6.91 6.55
N SER A 110 11.72 5.61 6.80
CA SER A 110 12.50 5.13 7.95
C SER A 110 13.97 5.55 7.83
N SER A 111 14.51 6.07 8.93
CA SER A 111 15.90 6.58 9.04
C SER A 111 16.21 7.74 8.09
N GLU A 112 15.22 8.45 7.61
CA GLU A 112 15.40 9.64 6.78
C GLU A 112 15.91 10.83 7.63
N ARG A 113 16.77 11.65 7.02
CA ARG A 113 17.21 12.92 7.58
C ARG A 113 16.53 14.05 6.84
N ILE A 114 15.68 14.79 7.51
CA ILE A 114 14.82 15.82 6.92
C ILE A 114 15.38 17.20 7.27
N TYR A 115 15.71 17.96 6.25
CA TYR A 115 16.03 19.38 6.40
C TYR A 115 14.78 20.22 6.23
N ILE A 116 14.40 20.99 7.26
CA ILE A 116 13.25 21.89 7.21
C ILE A 116 13.74 23.32 7.03
N PRO A 117 13.56 23.92 5.84
CA PRO A 117 13.98 25.29 5.59
C PRO A 117 13.11 26.29 6.36
N ARG A 118 13.66 27.49 6.57
CA ARG A 118 12.88 28.63 7.04
C ARG A 118 12.37 29.43 5.86
N ASP A 119 11.19 29.99 6.00
CA ASP A 119 10.64 30.91 5.02
C ASP A 119 11.34 32.29 5.08
N LEU A 120 10.93 33.22 4.19
CA LEU A 120 11.49 34.57 4.14
C LEU A 120 11.25 35.38 5.42
N ASN A 121 10.32 34.97 6.28
CA ASN A 121 10.02 35.56 7.59
C ASN A 121 10.73 34.84 8.73
N ALA A 122 11.69 33.97 8.43
CA ALA A 122 12.41 33.13 9.37
C ALA A 122 11.50 32.12 10.14
N GLN A 123 10.28 31.89 9.67
CA GLN A 123 9.39 30.85 10.20
C GLN A 123 9.77 29.50 9.62
N ARG A 124 9.82 28.48 10.48
CA ARG A 124 10.08 27.11 10.08
C ARG A 124 8.87 26.56 9.31
N GLN A 125 9.13 25.90 8.18
CA GLN A 125 8.10 25.17 7.46
C GLN A 125 7.69 23.92 8.22
N LYS A 126 6.46 23.45 7.98
CA LYS A 126 5.97 22.19 8.50
C LYS A 126 6.29 21.06 7.55
N ILE A 127 6.45 19.87 8.06
CA ILE A 127 6.45 18.66 7.24
C ILE A 127 5.00 18.19 7.03
N ILE A 128 4.74 17.55 5.90
CA ILE A 128 3.47 16.89 5.62
C ILE A 128 3.75 15.40 5.69
N ALA A 129 3.33 14.77 6.77
CA ALA A 129 3.40 13.31 6.88
C ALA A 129 2.23 12.68 6.12
N GLU A 130 2.47 11.54 5.48
CA GLU A 130 1.51 10.85 4.62
C GLU A 130 1.52 9.34 4.87
N VAL A 131 0.32 8.75 4.88
CA VAL A 131 0.07 7.30 4.98
C VAL A 131 -0.73 6.85 3.77
N ALA A 132 -0.34 5.73 3.19
CA ALA A 132 -1.15 4.99 2.24
C ALA A 132 -1.98 3.94 2.98
N HIS A 133 -3.26 3.88 2.70
CA HIS A 133 -4.17 2.86 3.20
C HIS A 133 -4.96 2.25 2.03
N ILE A 134 -5.11 0.92 2.01
CA ILE A 134 -5.83 0.23 0.94
C ILE A 134 -7.32 0.54 1.01
N ASP A 135 -7.89 0.53 2.22
CA ASP A 135 -9.27 0.99 2.46
C ASP A 135 -9.28 2.51 2.67
N LYS A 136 -9.83 3.22 1.69
CA LYS A 136 -9.90 4.70 1.69
C LYS A 136 -10.84 5.28 2.73
N ASP A 137 -11.78 4.47 3.24
CA ASP A 137 -12.79 4.90 4.21
C ASP A 137 -12.34 4.64 5.65
N SER A 138 -11.21 3.94 5.85
CA SER A 138 -10.64 3.70 7.17
C SER A 138 -10.18 5.00 7.83
N LYS A 139 -10.23 5.06 9.15
CA LYS A 139 -9.68 6.20 9.91
C LYS A 139 -8.31 5.86 10.44
N VAL A 140 -7.37 6.78 10.27
CA VAL A 140 -6.00 6.65 10.75
C VAL A 140 -5.76 7.65 11.89
N HIS A 141 -5.34 7.14 13.03
CA HIS A 141 -4.91 7.90 14.19
C HIS A 141 -3.39 8.09 14.17
N TRP A 142 -2.95 9.31 14.44
CA TRP A 142 -1.55 9.72 14.34
C TRP A 142 -0.97 10.04 15.71
N TYR A 143 0.23 9.55 15.94
CA TYR A 143 1.02 9.80 17.15
C TYR A 143 2.45 10.15 16.76
N LEU A 144 3.01 11.12 17.47
CA LEU A 144 4.42 11.51 17.37
C LEU A 144 5.04 11.40 18.78
N ASP A 145 6.06 10.57 18.95
CA ASP A 145 6.70 10.31 20.26
C ASP A 145 5.65 10.05 21.35
N ASP A 146 4.70 9.16 21.08
CA ASP A 146 3.56 8.79 21.94
C ASP A 146 2.53 9.91 22.18
N GLN A 147 2.68 11.08 21.57
CA GLN A 147 1.70 12.16 21.65
C GLN A 147 0.71 12.11 20.48
N TYR A 148 -0.57 12.05 20.82
CA TYR A 148 -1.64 12.06 19.83
C TYR A 148 -1.67 13.37 19.04
N GLN A 149 -1.61 13.28 17.71
CA GLN A 149 -1.60 14.42 16.79
C GLN A 149 -2.95 14.66 16.12
N GLY A 150 -3.83 13.66 16.09
CA GLY A 150 -5.13 13.74 15.46
C GLY A 150 -5.50 12.50 14.67
N LYS A 151 -6.61 12.58 13.94
CA LYS A 151 -7.07 11.53 13.02
C LYS A 151 -7.32 12.09 11.64
N THR A 152 -7.18 11.24 10.63
CA THR A 152 -7.52 11.55 9.24
C THR A 152 -8.49 10.51 8.69
N GLU A 153 -9.33 10.94 7.74
CA GLU A 153 -10.30 10.14 7.01
C GLU A 153 -10.14 10.44 5.52
N SER A 154 -10.19 9.44 4.65
CA SER A 154 -10.09 9.53 3.18
C SER A 154 -8.72 9.97 2.62
N PHE A 155 -8.16 11.06 3.11
CA PHE A 155 -6.81 11.55 2.77
C PHE A 155 -5.96 11.51 4.03
N HIS A 156 -5.02 10.58 4.09
CA HIS A 156 -4.21 10.35 5.28
C HIS A 156 -2.93 11.17 5.20
N SER A 157 -3.07 12.48 5.41
CA SER A 157 -1.93 13.39 5.54
C SER A 157 -2.15 14.39 6.67
N ILE A 158 -1.08 14.71 7.42
CA ILE A 158 -1.10 15.73 8.47
C ILE A 158 0.12 16.65 8.35
N GLU A 159 -0.07 17.90 8.76
CA GLU A 159 1.02 18.87 8.92
C GLU A 159 1.58 18.83 10.33
N ILE A 160 2.90 18.68 10.46
CA ILE A 160 3.58 18.63 11.75
C ILE A 160 4.68 19.67 11.79
N ASP A 161 4.72 20.48 12.86
CA ASP A 161 5.79 21.45 13.10
C ASP A 161 6.83 20.84 14.07
N LEU A 162 8.03 20.57 13.56
CA LEU A 162 9.07 19.87 14.30
C LEU A 162 10.36 20.69 14.42
N PRO A 163 10.89 20.93 15.63
CA PRO A 163 12.27 21.36 15.82
C PRO A 163 13.26 20.30 15.35
N ALA A 164 14.55 20.61 15.32
CA ALA A 164 15.59 19.63 15.10
C ALA A 164 15.59 18.60 16.23
N GLY A 165 15.68 17.31 15.86
CA GLY A 165 15.63 16.20 16.81
C GLY A 165 15.30 14.88 16.14
N ASP A 166 15.32 13.81 16.91
CA ASP A 166 14.90 12.47 16.51
C ASP A 166 13.43 12.27 16.89
N TYR A 167 12.67 11.67 15.97
CA TYR A 167 11.23 11.48 16.11
C TYR A 167 10.81 10.09 15.69
N THR A 168 9.74 9.59 16.30
CA THR A 168 9.03 8.41 15.88
C THR A 168 7.58 8.76 15.57
N LEU A 169 7.21 8.61 14.30
CA LEU A 169 5.83 8.72 13.83
C LEU A 169 5.20 7.33 13.89
N PHE A 170 4.06 7.24 14.56
CA PHE A 170 3.27 6.02 14.70
C PHE A 170 1.85 6.27 14.24
N CYS A 171 1.29 5.34 13.48
CA CYS A 171 -0.07 5.38 13.00
C CYS A 171 -0.79 4.10 13.34
N VAL A 172 -2.08 4.20 13.68
CA VAL A 172 -2.95 3.05 13.93
C VAL A 172 -4.30 3.29 13.27
N ASP A 173 -4.85 2.26 12.61
CA ASP A 173 -6.17 2.32 12.01
C ASP A 173 -7.29 1.80 12.95
N GLU A 174 -8.54 1.82 12.48
CA GLU A 174 -9.70 1.33 13.25
C GLU A 174 -9.68 -0.20 13.44
N SER A 175 -8.93 -0.94 12.64
CA SER A 175 -8.77 -2.40 12.78
C SER A 175 -7.68 -2.79 13.77
N GLY A 176 -6.88 -1.80 14.22
CA GLY A 176 -5.74 -1.99 15.10
C GLY A 176 -4.45 -2.33 14.35
N GLU A 177 -4.41 -2.13 13.02
CA GLU A 177 -3.16 -2.25 12.29
C GLU A 177 -2.27 -1.04 12.54
N GLU A 178 -0.98 -1.30 12.72
CA GLU A 178 0.01 -0.33 13.14
C GLU A 178 1.12 -0.17 12.10
N SER A 179 1.58 1.07 11.93
CA SER A 179 2.76 1.39 11.14
C SER A 179 3.59 2.45 11.84
N ALA A 180 4.91 2.30 11.87
CA ALA A 180 5.82 3.22 12.54
C ALA A 180 7.08 3.48 11.73
N VAL A 181 7.57 4.72 11.78
CA VAL A 181 8.87 5.12 11.21
C VAL A 181 9.60 6.06 12.18
N SER A 182 10.92 5.89 12.26
CA SER A 182 11.80 6.84 12.98
C SER A 182 12.61 7.64 11.97
N PHE A 183 12.77 8.93 12.21
CA PHE A 183 13.47 9.87 11.34
C PHE A 183 14.12 10.99 12.14
N GLU A 184 15.09 11.68 11.54
CA GLU A 184 15.80 12.80 12.13
C GLU A 184 15.44 14.11 11.43
N VAL A 185 15.07 15.14 12.18
CA VAL A 185 14.94 16.51 11.67
C VAL A 185 16.23 17.25 11.98
N ILE A 186 16.86 17.80 10.94
CA ILE A 186 18.10 18.58 11.07
C ILE A 186 17.82 20.07 10.86
N SER A 187 18.50 20.92 11.65
CA SER A 187 18.53 22.37 11.46
C SER A 187 19.82 22.82 10.79
N GLU A 188 19.81 24.02 10.22
CA GLU A 188 21.06 24.72 9.91
C GLU A 188 21.91 24.94 11.16
#